data_da9d408247b7442c4e4681a4341a1d58
#
_entry.id   da9d408247b7442c4e4681a4341a1d58
#
_cell.length_a   1.000
_cell.length_b   1.000
_cell.length_c   1.000
_cell.angle_alpha   90.00
_cell.angle_beta   90.00
_cell.angle_gamma   90.00
#
_symmetry.space_group_name_H-M   'P 1'
#
loop_
_entity.id
_entity.type
_entity.pdbx_description
1 polymer ?
#
loop_
_entity_poly.entity_id
_entity_poly.type
_entity_poly.pdbx_seq_one_letter_code
_entity_poly.pdbx_strand_id
1 'polypeptide(L)'
;MIGPINPKTNNGHRFILVAIDYFTKWVEAGSFAHVTQKVVKKFIERDLICRYGPPEKIITDNAQNFNGKMIIELCAKWKIKHSNSSPYRPKMNGAVEAANKNVKKIIQKMVVTYKDWHEMLPFSLHAYRTAVRTSTGATPYTLVYGMEAVMPLEVEIPSLRDRKSVV
;
A
#
# COMPACT_ATOMS: atom_id res chain seq x y z
N MET A 1 0.09 -0.04 9.92
CA MET A 1 0.88 -1.30 10.01
C MET A 1 -0.04 -2.49 10.12
N ILE A 2 0.31 -3.63 9.50
CA ILE A 2 -0.41 -4.91 9.59
C ILE A 2 0.53 -5.94 10.21
N GLY A 3 0.06 -6.71 11.19
CA GLY A 3 0.81 -7.78 11.85
C GLY A 3 0.70 -7.71 13.37
N PRO A 4 1.27 -8.70 14.06
CA PRO A 4 2.08 -9.81 13.51
C PRO A 4 1.24 -10.82 12.71
N ILE A 5 1.79 -11.29 11.60
CA ILE A 5 1.18 -12.30 10.71
C ILE A 5 1.74 -13.68 11.07
N ASN A 6 0.88 -14.65 11.24
CA ASN A 6 1.23 -16.04 11.51
C ASN A 6 0.62 -16.95 10.43
N PRO A 7 1.37 -17.96 9.92
CA PRO A 7 2.79 -18.20 10.20
C PRO A 7 3.70 -17.10 9.62
N LYS A 8 4.88 -16.94 10.22
CA LYS A 8 5.94 -16.11 9.63
C LYS A 8 6.44 -16.75 8.33
N THR A 9 6.91 -15.94 7.40
CA THR A 9 7.53 -16.40 6.17
C THR A 9 8.89 -17.07 6.41
N ASN A 10 9.43 -17.77 5.40
CA ASN A 10 10.73 -18.44 5.50
C ASN A 10 11.87 -17.46 5.82
N ASN A 11 11.79 -16.21 5.35
CA ASN A 11 12.75 -15.14 5.69
C ASN A 11 12.45 -14.44 7.03
N GLY A 12 11.48 -14.92 7.80
CA GLY A 12 11.12 -14.41 9.13
C GLY A 12 10.23 -13.17 9.13
N HIS A 13 9.73 -12.72 7.97
CA HIS A 13 8.83 -11.58 7.93
C HIS A 13 7.48 -11.88 8.57
N ARG A 14 6.97 -10.92 9.35
CA ARG A 14 5.72 -11.01 10.11
C ARG A 14 4.88 -9.74 10.07
N PHE A 15 5.43 -8.66 9.55
CA PHE A 15 4.78 -7.35 9.51
C PHE A 15 4.77 -6.81 8.09
N ILE A 16 3.74 -6.02 7.79
CA ILE A 16 3.66 -5.24 6.56
C ILE A 16 3.47 -3.77 6.94
N LEU A 17 4.38 -2.92 6.47
CA LEU A 17 4.15 -1.47 6.44
C LEU A 17 3.34 -1.14 5.20
N VAL A 18 2.34 -0.28 5.35
CA VAL A 18 1.47 0.18 4.26
C VAL A 18 1.40 1.69 4.32
N ALA A 19 1.64 2.33 3.20
CA ALA A 19 1.38 3.74 2.98
C ALA A 19 0.35 3.90 1.85
N ILE A 20 -0.58 4.82 2.02
CA ILE A 20 -1.67 5.07 1.07
C ILE A 20 -1.70 6.56 0.76
N ASP A 21 -1.66 6.89 -0.52
CA ASP A 21 -1.94 8.25 -0.95
C ASP A 21 -3.44 8.52 -0.88
N TYR A 22 -3.80 9.60 -0.19
CA TYR A 22 -5.20 9.94 0.08
C TYR A 22 -5.99 10.24 -1.20
N PHE A 23 -5.37 10.88 -2.18
CA PHE A 23 -6.04 11.33 -3.40
C PHE A 23 -6.14 10.23 -4.44
N THR A 24 -5.02 9.63 -4.81
CA THR A 24 -4.95 8.62 -5.87
C THR A 24 -5.34 7.22 -5.40
N LYS A 25 -5.38 7.00 -4.07
CA LYS A 25 -5.51 5.67 -3.46
C LYS A 25 -4.35 4.73 -3.79
N TRP A 26 -3.24 5.26 -4.28
CA TRP A 26 -2.03 4.48 -4.50
C TRP A 26 -1.51 3.91 -3.20
N VAL A 27 -1.09 2.66 -3.25
CA VAL A 27 -0.57 1.94 -2.08
C VAL A 27 0.86 1.52 -2.33
N GLU A 28 1.74 1.85 -1.40
CA GLU A 28 3.04 1.23 -1.22
C GLU A 28 3.04 0.34 0.02
N ALA A 29 3.67 -0.81 -0.09
CA ALA A 29 3.81 -1.71 1.04
C ALA A 29 5.11 -2.49 0.98
N GLY A 30 5.62 -2.85 2.16
CA GLY A 30 6.80 -3.70 2.30
C GLY A 30 6.64 -4.66 3.48
N SER A 31 7.19 -5.85 3.37
CA SER A 31 7.20 -6.86 4.42
C SER A 31 8.49 -6.80 5.23
N PHE A 32 8.37 -7.01 6.56
CA PHE A 32 9.49 -6.88 7.49
C PHE A 32 9.39 -7.92 8.62
N ALA A 33 10.54 -8.36 9.13
CA ALA A 33 10.60 -9.20 10.32
C ALA A 33 10.24 -8.42 11.59
N HIS A 34 10.71 -7.17 11.67
CA HIS A 34 10.46 -6.25 12.77
C HIS A 34 10.18 -4.85 12.22
N VAL A 35 9.34 -4.08 12.90
CA VAL A 35 9.05 -2.69 12.55
C VAL A 35 9.63 -1.78 13.62
N THR A 36 10.86 -1.31 13.41
CA THR A 36 11.54 -0.32 14.25
C THR A 36 11.43 1.07 13.60
N GLN A 37 11.72 2.13 14.38
CA GLN A 37 11.80 3.49 13.81
C GLN A 37 12.76 3.59 12.62
N LYS A 38 13.90 2.85 12.67
CA LYS A 38 14.87 2.79 11.56
C LYS A 38 14.28 2.18 10.30
N VAL A 39 13.49 1.12 10.45
CA VAL A 39 12.78 0.47 9.32
C VAL A 39 11.74 1.40 8.75
N VAL A 40 10.93 2.05 9.58
CA VAL A 40 9.91 3.02 9.15
C VAL A 40 10.56 4.20 8.42
N LYS A 41 11.63 4.78 8.97
CA LYS A 41 12.39 5.84 8.31
C LYS A 41 12.87 5.43 6.93
N LYS A 42 13.51 4.25 6.82
CA LYS A 42 14.01 3.73 5.54
C LYS A 42 12.88 3.51 4.53
N PHE A 43 11.74 3.00 4.97
CA PHE A 43 10.57 2.82 4.11
C PHE A 43 10.05 4.16 3.58
N ILE A 44 9.91 5.18 4.44
CA ILE A 44 9.46 6.51 4.02
C ILE A 44 10.47 7.13 3.04
N GLU A 45 11.76 7.08 3.33
CA GLU A 45 12.78 7.67 2.45
C GLU A 45 12.86 6.95 1.10
N ARG A 46 13.04 5.63 1.11
CA ARG A 46 13.31 4.85 -0.11
C ARG A 46 12.06 4.62 -0.96
N ASP A 47 10.97 4.22 -0.31
CA ASP A 47 9.79 3.72 -1.03
C ASP A 47 8.73 4.80 -1.28
N LEU A 48 8.78 5.92 -0.55
CA LEU A 48 7.90 7.05 -0.78
C LEU A 48 8.65 8.25 -1.37
N ILE A 49 9.57 8.84 -0.62
CA ILE A 49 10.21 10.11 -1.02
C ILE A 49 11.05 9.93 -2.30
N CYS A 50 11.88 8.88 -2.39
CA CYS A 50 12.72 8.65 -3.56
C CYS A 50 11.94 8.28 -4.82
N ARG A 51 10.70 7.79 -4.67
CA ARG A 51 9.87 7.41 -5.81
C ARG A 51 8.91 8.49 -6.27
N TYR A 52 8.34 9.25 -5.34
CA TYR A 52 7.23 10.17 -5.60
C TYR A 52 7.53 11.61 -5.17
N GLY A 53 8.66 11.85 -4.57
CA GLY A 53 8.96 13.12 -3.90
C GLY A 53 8.40 13.19 -2.48
N PRO A 54 8.81 14.22 -1.70
CA PRO A 54 8.34 14.40 -0.34
C PRO A 54 6.85 14.79 -0.35
N PRO A 55 5.98 14.07 0.37
CA PRO A 55 4.58 14.44 0.51
C PRO A 55 4.45 15.70 1.38
N GLU A 56 3.40 16.47 1.17
CA GLU A 56 3.13 17.66 2.01
C GLU A 56 2.87 17.23 3.48
N LYS A 57 2.19 16.10 3.66
CA LYS A 57 1.77 15.63 4.98
C LYS A 57 1.80 14.11 5.08
N ILE A 58 2.27 13.62 6.21
CA ILE A 58 2.18 12.21 6.60
C ILE A 58 1.29 12.10 7.84
N ILE A 59 0.33 11.19 7.80
CA ILE A 59 -0.54 10.86 8.92
C ILE A 59 -0.21 9.42 9.34
N THR A 60 0.13 9.24 10.62
CA THR A 60 0.44 7.92 11.19
C THR A 60 -0.50 7.58 12.34
N ASP A 61 -0.56 6.31 12.70
CA ASP A 61 -1.16 5.92 13.97
C ASP A 61 -0.27 6.35 15.15
N ASN A 62 -0.79 6.19 16.37
CA ASN A 62 -0.08 6.60 17.59
C ASN A 62 0.99 5.60 18.05
N ALA A 63 1.33 4.60 17.25
CA ALA A 63 2.37 3.64 17.61
C ALA A 63 3.74 4.33 17.73
N GLN A 64 4.48 3.97 18.75
CA GLN A 64 5.78 4.57 19.08
C GLN A 64 6.79 4.50 17.93
N ASN A 65 6.68 3.48 17.09
CA ASN A 65 7.55 3.29 15.93
C ASN A 65 7.39 4.38 14.87
N PHE A 66 6.24 5.05 14.84
CA PHE A 66 5.93 6.13 13.89
C PHE A 66 6.10 7.53 14.49
N ASN A 67 6.23 7.64 15.82
CA ASN A 67 6.24 8.91 16.55
C ASN A 67 7.57 9.18 17.28
N GLY A 68 8.60 8.39 16.97
CA GLY A 68 9.90 8.55 17.59
C GLY A 68 10.73 9.66 16.96
N LYS A 69 11.81 10.04 17.66
CA LYS A 69 12.73 11.11 17.28
C LYS A 69 13.21 11.02 15.81
N MET A 70 13.53 9.81 15.34
CA MET A 70 14.03 9.60 13.97
C MET A 70 13.00 9.98 12.90
N ILE A 71 11.72 9.79 13.16
CA ILE A 71 10.64 10.14 12.22
C ILE A 71 10.38 11.64 12.24
N ILE A 72 10.42 12.25 13.42
CA ILE A 72 10.28 13.72 13.57
C ILE A 72 11.42 14.43 12.83
N GLU A 73 12.66 13.99 13.01
CA GLU A 73 13.83 14.54 12.32
C GLU A 73 13.75 14.33 10.79
N LEU A 74 13.27 13.17 10.34
CA LEU A 74 13.03 12.92 8.92
C LEU A 74 12.00 13.90 8.33
N CYS A 75 10.87 14.04 8.99
CA CYS A 75 9.82 14.96 8.55
C CYS A 75 10.30 16.41 8.53
N ALA A 76 11.06 16.85 9.53
CA ALA A 76 11.66 18.18 9.58
C ALA A 76 12.64 18.41 8.42
N LYS A 77 13.54 17.44 8.14
CA LYS A 77 14.50 17.48 7.04
C LYS A 77 13.82 17.71 5.68
N TRP A 78 12.73 17.01 5.43
CA TRP A 78 12.01 17.07 4.16
C TRP A 78 10.84 18.06 4.15
N LYS A 79 10.69 18.86 5.22
CA LYS A 79 9.58 19.83 5.40
C LYS A 79 8.19 19.18 5.30
N ILE A 80 8.06 17.95 5.77
CA ILE A 80 6.82 17.18 5.78
C ILE A 80 6.07 17.47 7.08
N LYS A 81 4.79 17.81 6.96
CA LYS A 81 3.91 17.95 8.14
C LYS A 81 3.57 16.57 8.68
N HIS A 82 4.01 16.26 9.89
CA HIS A 82 3.66 15.01 10.56
C HIS A 82 2.45 15.22 11.50
N SER A 83 1.49 14.33 11.44
CA SER A 83 0.31 14.34 12.30
C SER A 83 -0.07 12.92 12.69
N ASN A 84 -0.54 12.77 13.92
CA ASN A 84 -1.12 11.50 14.37
C ASN A 84 -2.60 11.43 13.98
N SER A 85 -3.07 10.24 13.62
CA SER A 85 -4.50 10.02 13.41
C SER A 85 -5.22 10.18 14.76
N SER A 86 -6.12 11.15 14.82
CA SER A 86 -6.98 11.34 15.99
C SER A 86 -8.33 10.67 15.72
N PRO A 87 -8.91 9.96 16.70
CA PRO A 87 -10.26 9.40 16.58
C PRO A 87 -11.34 10.47 16.35
N TYR A 88 -11.01 11.76 16.57
CA TYR A 88 -11.94 12.89 16.41
C TYR A 88 -12.08 13.46 14.99
N ARG A 89 -11.42 12.89 13.96
CA ARG A 89 -11.60 13.31 12.56
C ARG A 89 -12.03 12.14 11.67
N PRO A 90 -13.30 11.69 11.75
CA PRO A 90 -13.76 10.48 11.07
C PRO A 90 -13.73 10.58 9.53
N LYS A 91 -13.88 11.78 8.93
CA LYS A 91 -13.90 11.94 7.47
C LYS A 91 -12.57 11.66 6.77
N MET A 92 -11.43 11.95 7.41
CA MET A 92 -10.10 11.62 6.86
C MET A 92 -9.72 10.15 7.12
N ASN A 93 -10.19 9.59 8.22
CA ASN A 93 -9.93 8.20 8.59
C ASN A 93 -10.72 7.20 7.73
N GLY A 94 -11.95 7.51 7.35
CA GLY A 94 -12.83 6.57 6.63
C GLY A 94 -12.25 6.07 5.29
N ALA A 95 -11.61 6.94 4.50
CA ALA A 95 -10.99 6.54 3.23
C ALA A 95 -9.72 5.70 3.45
N VAL A 96 -8.90 6.08 4.44
CA VAL A 96 -7.69 5.34 4.83
C VAL A 96 -8.07 4.00 5.46
N GLU A 97 -9.09 3.96 6.30
CA GLU A 97 -9.60 2.73 6.90
C GLU A 97 -10.20 1.78 5.86
N ALA A 98 -10.96 2.30 4.89
CA ALA A 98 -11.52 1.50 3.79
C ALA A 98 -10.40 0.92 2.91
N ALA A 99 -9.38 1.72 2.56
CA ALA A 99 -8.23 1.25 1.81
C ALA A 99 -7.40 0.25 2.61
N ASN A 100 -7.13 0.52 3.89
CA ASN A 100 -6.46 -0.42 4.79
C ASN A 100 -7.23 -1.74 4.92
N LYS A 101 -8.55 -1.68 5.03
CA LYS A 101 -9.41 -2.87 5.09
C LYS A 101 -9.33 -3.69 3.81
N ASN A 102 -9.31 -3.06 2.64
CA ASN A 102 -9.20 -3.74 1.36
C ASN A 102 -7.82 -4.37 1.19
N VAL A 103 -6.75 -3.62 1.45
CA VAL A 103 -5.37 -4.15 1.43
C VAL A 103 -5.22 -5.29 2.42
N LYS A 104 -5.71 -5.14 3.64
CA LYS A 104 -5.69 -6.19 4.66
C LYS A 104 -6.42 -7.44 4.22
N LYS A 105 -7.59 -7.33 3.59
CA LYS A 105 -8.34 -8.48 3.06
C LYS A 105 -7.56 -9.23 1.96
N ILE A 106 -6.94 -8.49 1.04
CA ILE A 106 -6.12 -9.08 -0.03
C ILE A 106 -4.95 -9.84 0.60
N ILE A 107 -4.24 -9.21 1.53
CA ILE A 107 -3.10 -9.81 2.22
C ILE A 107 -3.53 -11.02 3.06
N GLN A 108 -4.66 -10.96 3.77
CA GLN A 108 -5.18 -12.09 4.55
C GLN A 108 -5.48 -13.30 3.66
N LYS A 109 -6.08 -13.09 2.49
CA LYS A 109 -6.32 -14.18 1.54
C LYS A 109 -5.02 -14.81 1.05
N MET A 110 -3.97 -14.01 0.82
CA MET A 110 -2.66 -14.51 0.42
C MET A 110 -1.99 -15.33 1.52
N VAL A 111 -2.03 -14.84 2.76
CA VAL A 111 -1.43 -15.53 3.92
C VAL A 111 -2.02 -16.91 4.13
N VAL A 112 -3.33 -17.09 3.91
CA VAL A 112 -4.00 -18.38 4.02
C VAL A 112 -3.58 -19.34 2.90
N THR A 113 -3.32 -18.82 1.70
CA THR A 113 -3.05 -19.64 0.51
C THR A 113 -1.56 -19.93 0.33
N TYR A 114 -0.68 -18.99 0.73
CA TYR A 114 0.76 -19.06 0.45
C TYR A 114 1.59 -18.93 1.73
N LYS A 115 2.45 -19.91 1.99
CA LYS A 115 3.42 -19.83 3.11
C LYS A 115 4.41 -18.67 2.93
N ASP A 116 4.77 -18.36 1.69
CA ASP A 116 5.67 -17.26 1.32
C ASP A 116 4.91 -16.03 0.80
N TRP A 117 3.89 -15.61 1.55
CA TRP A 117 3.04 -14.47 1.22
C TRP A 117 3.82 -13.18 0.91
N HIS A 118 5.03 -13.02 1.41
CA HIS A 118 5.86 -11.84 1.14
C HIS A 118 6.28 -11.74 -0.33
N GLU A 119 6.47 -12.87 -1.01
CA GLU A 119 6.78 -12.91 -2.45
C GLU A 119 5.55 -12.53 -3.30
N MET A 120 4.36 -12.81 -2.79
CA MET A 120 3.11 -12.49 -3.46
C MET A 120 2.65 -11.04 -3.25
N LEU A 121 3.26 -10.32 -2.30
CA LEU A 121 2.90 -8.95 -1.98
C LEU A 121 2.98 -7.98 -3.19
N PRO A 122 4.03 -7.99 -4.02
CA PRO A 122 4.10 -7.14 -5.22
C PRO A 122 2.95 -7.38 -6.20
N PHE A 123 2.58 -8.63 -6.44
CA PHE A 123 1.47 -8.98 -7.35
C PHE A 123 0.12 -8.48 -6.84
N SER A 124 -0.09 -8.56 -5.53
CA SER A 124 -1.31 -8.05 -4.91
C SER A 124 -1.39 -6.54 -4.91
N LEU A 125 -0.26 -5.86 -4.73
CA LEU A 125 -0.20 -4.42 -4.91
C LEU A 125 -0.50 -4.03 -6.35
N HIS A 126 0.02 -4.77 -7.33
CA HIS A 126 -0.30 -4.55 -8.74
C HIS A 126 -1.80 -4.71 -9.01
N ALA A 127 -2.38 -5.80 -8.58
CA ALA A 127 -3.83 -6.04 -8.70
C ALA A 127 -4.67 -4.94 -8.03
N TYR A 128 -4.25 -4.46 -6.84
CA TYR A 128 -4.91 -3.35 -6.17
C TYR A 128 -4.82 -2.05 -6.98
N ARG A 129 -3.64 -1.73 -7.51
CA ARG A 129 -3.33 -0.48 -8.23
C ARG A 129 -4.04 -0.39 -9.57
N THR A 130 -4.33 -1.52 -10.20
CA THR A 130 -4.99 -1.63 -11.51
C THR A 130 -6.50 -1.89 -11.44
N ALA A 131 -7.07 -1.98 -10.25
CA ALA A 131 -8.51 -2.12 -10.05
C ALA A 131 -9.16 -0.78 -9.75
N VAL A 132 -10.30 -0.49 -10.41
CA VAL A 132 -11.07 0.75 -10.20
C VAL A 132 -11.49 0.90 -8.75
N ARG A 133 -11.29 2.08 -8.19
CA ARG A 133 -11.76 2.45 -6.84
C ARG A 133 -13.05 3.22 -6.93
N THR A 134 -14.07 2.79 -6.22
CA THR A 134 -15.38 3.45 -6.21
C THR A 134 -15.31 4.90 -5.74
N SER A 135 -14.39 5.21 -4.84
CA SER A 135 -14.21 6.57 -4.30
C SER A 135 -13.62 7.58 -5.28
N THR A 136 -12.95 7.13 -6.33
CA THR A 136 -12.30 7.98 -7.34
C THR A 136 -12.87 7.76 -8.74
N GLY A 137 -13.55 6.64 -8.98
CA GLY A 137 -14.04 6.25 -10.31
C GLY A 137 -12.93 5.83 -11.30
N ALA A 138 -11.68 5.73 -10.82
CA ALA A 138 -10.51 5.40 -11.64
C ALA A 138 -9.62 4.38 -10.93
N THR A 139 -8.65 3.83 -11.64
CA THR A 139 -7.60 3.02 -11.03
C THR A 139 -6.57 3.91 -10.35
N PRO A 140 -5.95 3.51 -9.23
CA PRO A 140 -4.81 4.22 -8.68
C PRO A 140 -3.68 4.39 -9.70
N TYR A 141 -3.50 3.41 -10.57
CA TYR A 141 -2.48 3.45 -11.61
C TYR A 141 -2.69 4.62 -12.58
N THR A 142 -3.90 4.79 -13.10
CA THR A 142 -4.23 5.90 -14.00
C THR A 142 -4.03 7.26 -13.34
N LEU A 143 -4.41 7.38 -12.07
CA LEU A 143 -4.28 8.65 -11.34
C LEU A 143 -2.83 9.04 -11.07
N VAL A 144 -1.91 8.07 -10.96
CA VAL A 144 -0.48 8.33 -10.75
C VAL A 144 0.28 8.53 -12.06
N TYR A 145 0.00 7.72 -13.08
CA TYR A 145 0.78 7.70 -14.32
C TYR A 145 0.09 8.37 -15.50
N GLY A 146 -1.18 8.74 -15.37
CA GLY A 146 -1.95 9.39 -16.45
C GLY A 146 -2.38 8.45 -17.56
N MET A 147 -2.13 7.15 -17.44
CA MET A 147 -2.51 6.12 -18.41
C MET A 147 -2.88 4.82 -17.71
N GLU A 148 -3.64 3.96 -18.37
CA GLU A 148 -3.93 2.62 -17.85
C GLU A 148 -2.68 1.72 -17.87
N ALA A 149 -2.65 0.75 -16.98
CA ALA A 149 -1.60 -0.27 -16.98
C ALA A 149 -1.70 -1.13 -18.24
N VAL A 150 -0.57 -1.47 -18.83
CA VAL A 150 -0.51 -2.43 -19.92
C VAL A 150 -0.86 -3.80 -19.38
N MET A 151 -1.84 -4.46 -20.01
CA MET A 151 -2.26 -5.81 -19.64
C MET A 151 -1.18 -6.82 -20.02
N PRO A 152 -0.96 -7.88 -19.21
CA PRO A 152 -0.13 -9.01 -19.63
C PRO A 152 -0.66 -9.62 -20.94
N LEU A 153 0.24 -10.06 -21.82
CA LEU A 153 -0.11 -10.67 -23.13
C LEU A 153 -1.16 -11.80 -23.02
N GLU A 154 -1.12 -12.55 -21.93
CA GLU A 154 -2.07 -13.65 -21.67
C GLU A 154 -3.51 -13.15 -21.49
N VAL A 155 -3.69 -11.89 -21.10
CA VAL A 155 -5.02 -11.28 -20.92
C VAL A 155 -5.50 -10.63 -22.22
N GLU A 156 -4.60 -10.31 -23.14
CA GLU A 156 -4.93 -9.78 -24.46
C GLU A 156 -5.42 -10.87 -25.43
N ILE A 157 -5.25 -12.15 -25.11
CA ILE A 157 -5.80 -13.25 -25.89
C ILE A 157 -7.32 -13.26 -25.71
N PRO A 158 -8.11 -13.04 -26.78
CA PRO A 158 -9.56 -13.04 -26.70
C PRO A 158 -10.05 -14.35 -26.05
N SER A 159 -10.90 -14.24 -25.03
CA SER A 159 -11.50 -15.43 -24.43
C SER A 159 -12.32 -16.18 -25.47
N LEU A 160 -12.50 -17.49 -25.31
CA LEU A 160 -13.35 -18.30 -26.19
C LEU A 160 -14.80 -17.75 -26.30
N ARG A 161 -15.22 -16.91 -25.36
CA ARG A 161 -16.49 -16.18 -25.40
C ARG A 161 -16.51 -15.10 -26.49
N ASP A 162 -15.40 -14.40 -26.70
CA ASP A 162 -15.31 -13.32 -27.68
C ASP A 162 -15.22 -13.86 -29.11
N ARG A 163 -14.84 -15.14 -29.30
CA ARG A 163 -14.81 -15.80 -30.62
C ARG A 163 -16.18 -16.19 -31.15
N LYS A 164 -17.24 -16.15 -30.32
CA LYS A 164 -18.61 -16.49 -30.76
C LYS A 164 -19.41 -15.33 -31.30
N SER A 165 -18.88 -14.13 -31.33
CA SER A 165 -19.54 -12.92 -31.84
C SER A 165 -19.09 -12.51 -33.26
N VAL A 166 -18.37 -13.39 -33.99
CA VAL A 166 -18.00 -13.18 -35.38
C VAL A 166 -18.62 -14.33 -36.18
N VAL A 167 -19.92 -14.21 -36.42
CA VAL A 167 -20.65 -14.86 -37.54
C VAL A 167 -21.62 -13.82 -38.08
#